data_ea2e1764bb68d18e0a0b2aa8ba4eb2be
#
_entry.id   ea2e1764bb68d18e0a0b2aa8ba4eb2be
#
_cell.length_a   1.000
_cell.length_b   1.000
_cell.length_c   1.000
_cell.angle_alpha   90.00
_cell.angle_beta   90.00
_cell.angle_gamma   90.00
#
_symmetry.space_group_name_H-M   'P 1'
#
loop_
_entity.id
_entity.type
_entity.pdbx_description
1 polymer ?
#
loop_
_entity_poly.entity_id
_entity_poly.type
_entity_poly.pdbx_seq_one_letter_code
_entity_poly.pdbx_strand_id
1 'polypeptide(L)'
;MTSNLPQTSSTLDGPLVKQFSVFVPNKVGAMLEIVKLLSTHHTHVVALSVSESTDSAIARIIVDDPQRVEKLFREKNIAFGVSQVVVVEMREVATQLVKLLAALVMAEVNVHFAYPLLIRPRGFCAIALHVDDTDCACSVLTGEGFKMLSQDDISR
;
A
#
# COMPACT_ATOMS: atom_id res chain seq x y z
N MET A 1 4.16 33.90 -24.87
CA MET A 1 4.81 32.62 -25.21
C MET A 1 4.67 31.67 -24.05
N THR A 2 3.70 30.79 -24.13
CA THR A 2 3.56 29.70 -23.21
C THR A 2 4.59 28.64 -23.61
N SER A 3 5.68 28.54 -22.85
CA SER A 3 6.58 27.41 -23.01
C SER A 3 5.85 26.15 -22.56
N ASN A 4 5.37 25.38 -23.52
CA ASN A 4 5.03 24.00 -23.30
C ASN A 4 6.33 23.26 -22.97
N LEU A 5 6.70 23.30 -21.69
CA LEU A 5 7.59 22.28 -21.17
C LEU A 5 6.84 20.96 -21.35
N PRO A 6 7.46 19.96 -22.01
CA PRO A 6 6.85 18.66 -22.01
C PRO A 6 6.66 18.28 -20.55
N GLN A 7 5.42 18.20 -20.13
CA GLN A 7 5.12 17.48 -18.92
C GLN A 7 5.59 16.05 -19.20
N THR A 8 6.73 15.72 -18.73
CA THR A 8 7.08 14.34 -18.49
C THR A 8 6.07 13.86 -17.46
N SER A 9 4.89 13.51 -17.96
CA SER A 9 4.07 12.59 -17.21
C SER A 9 4.92 11.34 -17.15
N SER A 10 5.71 11.23 -16.11
CA SER A 10 6.17 9.94 -15.68
C SER A 10 4.91 9.20 -15.20
N THR A 11 4.08 8.83 -16.16
CA THR A 11 3.21 7.69 -16.01
C THR A 11 4.16 6.52 -15.95
N LEU A 12 4.80 6.41 -14.81
CA LEU A 12 5.34 5.15 -14.39
C LEU A 12 4.12 4.29 -14.16
N ASP A 13 3.70 3.64 -15.24
CA ASP A 13 2.72 2.56 -15.21
C ASP A 13 3.31 1.36 -14.48
N GLY A 14 4.00 1.65 -13.38
CA GLY A 14 4.27 0.65 -12.37
C GLY A 14 2.99 0.38 -11.61
N PRO A 15 2.68 -0.88 -11.30
CA PRO A 15 1.49 -1.20 -10.52
C PRO A 15 1.71 -0.73 -9.08
N LEU A 16 1.39 0.53 -8.81
CA LEU A 16 1.43 1.11 -7.48
C LEU A 16 0.04 1.10 -6.87
N VAL A 17 0.01 0.84 -5.58
CA VAL A 17 -1.20 0.75 -4.79
C VAL A 17 -1.22 1.89 -3.79
N LYS A 18 -2.38 2.53 -3.61
CA LYS A 18 -2.53 3.58 -2.62
C LYS A 18 -2.68 2.98 -1.22
N GLN A 19 -1.89 3.51 -0.30
CA GLN A 19 -1.98 3.22 1.12
C GLN A 19 -2.45 4.47 1.85
N PHE A 20 -3.41 4.30 2.75
CA PHE A 20 -3.85 5.37 3.66
C PHE A 20 -3.15 5.21 5.00
N SER A 21 -2.57 6.29 5.49
CA SER A 21 -2.09 6.39 6.86
C SER A 21 -3.10 7.21 7.65
N VAL A 22 -3.81 6.59 8.56
CA VAL A 22 -4.85 7.22 9.35
C VAL A 22 -4.33 7.48 10.75
N PHE A 23 -4.42 8.73 11.19
CA PHE A 23 -4.02 9.14 12.53
C PHE A 23 -5.21 8.92 13.47
N VAL A 24 -5.04 8.00 14.40
CA VAL A 24 -6.08 7.66 15.37
C VAL A 24 -5.58 7.93 16.78
N PRO A 25 -6.44 8.44 17.68
CA PRO A 25 -6.09 8.51 19.09
C PRO A 25 -5.88 7.08 19.62
N ASN A 26 -4.90 6.91 20.51
CA ASN A 26 -4.63 5.61 21.13
C ASN A 26 -5.72 5.28 22.16
N LYS A 27 -6.92 4.99 21.65
CA LYS A 27 -8.10 4.67 22.42
C LYS A 27 -8.66 3.32 22.00
N VAL A 28 -9.16 2.58 22.98
CA VAL A 28 -9.88 1.34 22.74
C VAL A 28 -11.05 1.61 21.79
N GLY A 29 -11.14 0.87 20.72
CA GLY A 29 -12.22 0.96 19.76
C GLY A 29 -12.04 1.92 18.60
N ALA A 30 -11.01 2.78 18.59
CA ALA A 30 -10.79 3.74 17.50
C ALA A 30 -10.62 3.05 16.13
N MET A 31 -9.85 1.99 16.08
CA MET A 31 -9.69 1.19 14.85
C MET A 31 -10.98 0.50 14.43
N LEU A 32 -11.73 0.00 15.39
CA LEU A 32 -13.02 -0.63 15.13
C LEU A 32 -14.00 0.35 14.47
N GLU A 33 -14.03 1.57 14.94
CA GLU A 33 -14.89 2.62 14.37
C GLU A 33 -14.54 2.92 12.91
N ILE A 34 -13.26 2.99 12.59
CA ILE A 34 -12.80 3.22 11.20
C ILE A 34 -13.21 2.05 10.31
N VAL A 35 -12.94 0.84 10.73
CA VAL A 35 -13.27 -0.36 9.93
C VAL A 35 -14.79 -0.49 9.76
N LYS A 36 -15.57 -0.20 10.79
CA LYS A 36 -17.04 -0.16 10.69
C LYS A 36 -17.53 0.90 9.71
N LEU A 37 -16.93 2.08 9.75
CA LEU A 37 -17.27 3.16 8.81
C LEU A 37 -17.05 2.72 7.36
N LEU A 38 -15.92 2.11 7.06
CA LEU A 38 -15.61 1.61 5.73
C LEU A 38 -16.57 0.49 5.32
N SER A 39 -16.84 -0.44 6.20
CA SER A 39 -17.77 -1.55 5.95
C SER A 39 -19.19 -1.06 5.66
N THR A 40 -19.66 -0.05 6.41
CA THR A 40 -20.97 0.57 6.19
C THR A 40 -21.10 1.19 4.80
N HIS A 41 -20.00 1.67 4.24
CA HIS A 41 -19.96 2.26 2.92
C HIS A 41 -19.48 1.27 1.83
N HIS A 42 -19.59 -0.02 2.10
CA HIS A 42 -19.26 -1.11 1.16
C HIS A 42 -17.81 -1.06 0.67
N THR A 43 -16.91 -0.60 1.53
CA THR A 43 -15.46 -0.61 1.26
C THR A 43 -14.79 -1.58 2.20
N HIS A 44 -13.87 -2.37 1.64
CA HIS A 44 -13.18 -3.42 2.38
C HIS A 44 -11.71 -3.06 2.59
N VAL A 45 -11.22 -3.33 3.79
CA VAL A 45 -9.80 -3.26 4.11
C VAL A 45 -9.15 -4.55 3.62
N VAL A 46 -8.18 -4.43 2.72
CA VAL A 46 -7.46 -5.59 2.15
C VAL A 46 -6.08 -5.77 2.76
N ALA A 47 -5.57 -4.77 3.45
CA ALA A 47 -4.35 -4.87 4.25
C ALA A 47 -4.38 -3.87 5.41
N LEU A 48 -3.77 -4.22 6.51
CA LEU A 48 -3.79 -3.44 7.74
C LEU A 48 -2.48 -3.60 8.50
N SER A 49 -1.92 -2.49 8.93
CA SER A 49 -0.79 -2.43 9.86
C SER A 49 -1.01 -1.28 10.84
N VAL A 50 -0.75 -1.49 12.11
CA VAL A 50 -0.90 -0.48 13.15
C VAL A 50 0.43 -0.26 13.86
N SER A 51 0.84 1.00 13.96
CA SER A 51 2.02 1.41 14.74
C SER A 51 1.56 2.32 15.86
N GLU A 52 1.97 2.01 17.09
CA GLU A 52 1.66 2.82 18.27
C GLU A 52 2.80 3.76 18.62
N SER A 53 2.42 4.94 19.13
CA SER A 53 3.26 5.80 19.95
C SER A 53 2.50 6.12 21.24
N THR A 54 3.10 6.91 22.12
CA THR A 54 2.55 7.14 23.48
C THR A 54 1.11 7.68 23.48
N ASP A 55 0.81 8.61 22.58
CA ASP A 55 -0.47 9.34 22.60
C ASP A 55 -1.32 9.11 21.34
N SER A 56 -0.79 8.43 20.35
CA SER A 56 -1.45 8.24 19.07
C SER A 56 -1.04 6.93 18.41
N ALA A 57 -1.84 6.49 17.48
CA ALA A 57 -1.51 5.37 16.62
C ALA A 57 -1.63 5.78 15.16
N ILE A 58 -0.85 5.15 14.31
CA ILE A 58 -0.97 5.28 12.87
C ILE A 58 -1.43 3.93 12.34
N ALA A 59 -2.61 3.92 11.75
CA ALA A 59 -3.12 2.77 11.03
C ALA A 59 -2.81 2.93 9.54
N ARG A 60 -2.11 1.98 8.99
CA ARG A 60 -1.85 1.91 7.55
C ARG A 60 -2.79 0.90 6.96
N ILE A 61 -3.61 1.33 6.02
CA ILE A 61 -4.61 0.49 5.38
C ILE A 61 -4.51 0.57 3.86
N ILE A 62 -4.75 -0.57 3.23
CA ILE A 62 -5.00 -0.66 1.79
C ILE A 62 -6.45 -1.11 1.64
N VAL A 63 -7.15 -0.49 0.71
CA VAL A 63 -8.59 -0.70 0.51
C VAL A 63 -8.89 -1.10 -0.92
N ASP A 64 -10.06 -1.66 -1.15
CA ASP A 64 -10.51 -2.07 -2.48
C ASP A 64 -11.01 -0.89 -3.35
N ASP A 65 -11.42 0.22 -2.73
CA ASP A 65 -11.88 1.42 -3.45
C ASP A 65 -11.27 2.70 -2.84
N PRO A 66 -10.04 3.04 -3.24
CA PRO A 66 -9.34 4.21 -2.68
C PRO A 66 -10.05 5.54 -2.88
N GLN A 67 -10.69 5.72 -4.03
CA GLN A 67 -11.36 6.99 -4.34
C GLN A 67 -12.54 7.23 -3.40
N ARG A 68 -13.31 6.20 -3.12
CA ARG A 68 -14.43 6.26 -2.18
C ARG A 68 -13.95 6.52 -0.76
N VAL A 69 -12.90 5.87 -0.33
CA VAL A 69 -12.33 6.04 1.01
C VAL A 69 -11.79 7.46 1.20
N GLU A 70 -11.08 7.97 0.23
CA GLU A 70 -10.54 9.33 0.29
C GLU A 70 -11.64 10.38 0.44
N LYS A 71 -12.70 10.25 -0.35
CA LYS A 71 -13.89 11.10 -0.25
C LYS A 71 -14.57 10.97 1.10
N LEU A 72 -14.77 9.75 1.58
CA LEU A 72 -15.40 9.45 2.85
C LEU A 72 -14.62 10.05 4.04
N PHE A 73 -13.30 9.90 4.04
CA PHE A 73 -12.45 10.44 5.10
C PHE A 73 -12.48 11.98 5.13
N ARG A 74 -12.52 12.62 3.97
CA ARG A 74 -12.68 14.09 3.89
C ARG A 74 -14.03 14.54 4.41
N GLU A 75 -15.10 13.86 4.04
CA GLU A 75 -16.46 14.18 4.52
C GLU A 75 -16.60 14.02 6.04
N LYS A 76 -15.90 13.06 6.61
CA LYS A 76 -15.94 12.77 8.06
C LYS A 76 -14.86 13.49 8.87
N ASN A 77 -14.06 14.34 8.23
CA ASN A 77 -12.94 15.05 8.86
C ASN A 77 -11.94 14.12 9.55
N ILE A 78 -11.70 12.95 8.97
CA ILE A 78 -10.68 12.01 9.45
C ILE A 78 -9.34 12.44 8.87
N ALA A 79 -8.34 12.64 9.74
CA ALA A 79 -7.00 13.00 9.32
C ALA A 79 -6.30 11.78 8.70
N PHE A 80 -5.81 11.93 7.48
CA PHE A 80 -5.13 10.85 6.77
C PHE A 80 -4.05 11.39 5.82
N GLY A 81 -3.06 10.55 5.54
CA GLY A 81 -2.11 10.75 4.45
C GLY A 81 -2.26 9.64 3.42
N VAL A 82 -1.84 9.91 2.21
CA VAL A 82 -1.82 8.92 1.12
C VAL A 82 -0.39 8.72 0.67
N SER A 83 0.03 7.48 0.54
CA SER A 83 1.31 7.12 -0.04
C SER A 83 1.14 5.96 -1.02
N GLN A 84 2.13 5.77 -1.87
CA GLN A 84 2.14 4.66 -2.82
C GLN A 84 3.03 3.55 -2.28
N VAL A 85 2.56 2.33 -2.39
CA VAL A 85 3.28 1.13 -1.99
C VAL A 85 3.38 0.15 -3.15
N VAL A 86 4.41 -0.67 -3.11
CA VAL A 86 4.59 -1.77 -4.06
C VAL A 86 3.97 -3.02 -3.44
N VAL A 87 3.07 -3.68 -4.16
CA VAL A 87 2.47 -4.94 -3.73
C VAL A 87 2.99 -6.07 -4.60
N VAL A 88 3.59 -7.06 -3.97
CA VAL A 88 4.28 -8.16 -4.63
C VAL A 88 3.57 -9.47 -4.34
N GLU A 89 3.25 -10.22 -5.39
CA GLU A 89 2.68 -11.57 -5.26
C GLU A 89 3.76 -12.54 -4.75
N MET A 90 3.40 -13.35 -3.76
CA MET A 90 4.29 -14.31 -3.12
C MET A 90 3.70 -15.71 -3.29
N ARG A 91 4.19 -16.45 -4.29
CA ARG A 91 3.69 -17.81 -4.57
C ARG A 91 4.23 -18.84 -3.61
N GLU A 92 5.50 -18.71 -3.24
CA GLU A 92 6.18 -19.59 -2.29
C GLU A 92 6.95 -18.75 -1.29
N VAL A 93 6.30 -18.46 -0.15
CA VAL A 93 6.81 -17.47 0.84
C VAL A 93 8.19 -17.83 1.36
N ALA A 94 8.44 -19.10 1.67
CA ALA A 94 9.68 -19.54 2.31
C ALA A 94 10.92 -19.18 1.49
N THR A 95 10.88 -19.35 0.18
CA THR A 95 12.02 -19.08 -0.71
C THR A 95 11.97 -17.70 -1.33
N GLN A 96 10.79 -17.21 -1.67
CA GLN A 96 10.63 -15.94 -2.36
C GLN A 96 10.84 -14.73 -1.46
N LEU A 97 10.53 -14.81 -0.17
CA LEU A 97 10.76 -13.69 0.74
C LEU A 97 12.26 -13.36 0.87
N VAL A 98 13.09 -14.38 1.00
CA VAL A 98 14.56 -14.21 1.02
C VAL A 98 15.05 -13.59 -0.28
N LYS A 99 14.58 -14.12 -1.41
CA LYS A 99 14.95 -13.63 -2.74
C LYS A 99 14.52 -12.17 -2.95
N LEU A 100 13.32 -11.82 -2.52
CA LEU A 100 12.80 -10.46 -2.61
C LEU A 100 13.64 -9.46 -1.82
N LEU A 101 13.91 -9.77 -0.57
CA LEU A 101 14.70 -8.90 0.30
C LEU A 101 16.14 -8.79 -0.18
N ALA A 102 16.74 -9.90 -0.65
CA ALA A 102 18.08 -9.90 -1.22
C ALA A 102 18.17 -9.01 -2.48
N ALA A 103 17.18 -9.07 -3.35
CA ALA A 103 17.13 -8.25 -4.56
C ALA A 103 17.06 -6.75 -4.22
N LEU A 104 16.28 -6.38 -3.22
CA LEU A 104 16.19 -4.98 -2.76
C LEU A 104 17.48 -4.49 -2.12
N VAL A 105 18.15 -5.33 -1.32
CA VAL A 105 19.45 -5.02 -0.74
C VAL A 105 20.50 -4.80 -1.84
N MET A 106 20.56 -5.67 -2.82
CA MET A 106 21.49 -5.55 -3.95
C MET A 106 21.27 -4.26 -4.76
N ALA A 107 20.04 -3.79 -4.85
CA ALA A 107 19.69 -2.55 -5.53
C ALA A 107 19.78 -1.31 -4.63
N GLU A 108 20.18 -1.48 -3.37
CA GLU A 108 20.25 -0.41 -2.38
C GLU A 108 18.90 0.30 -2.16
N VAL A 109 17.79 -0.43 -2.27
CA VAL A 109 16.45 0.05 -1.98
C VAL A 109 16.11 -0.22 -0.53
N ASN A 110 15.81 0.84 0.22
CA ASN A 110 15.41 0.71 1.62
C ASN A 110 13.92 0.44 1.74
N VAL A 111 13.58 -0.53 2.57
CA VAL A 111 12.20 -0.82 2.95
C VAL A 111 11.92 -0.13 4.28
N HIS A 112 11.03 0.84 4.29
CA HIS A 112 10.64 1.54 5.50
C HIS A 112 9.72 0.70 6.37
N PHE A 113 8.78 0.03 5.75
CA PHE A 113 7.91 -0.94 6.40
C PHE A 113 7.28 -1.87 5.37
N ALA A 114 6.87 -3.04 5.83
CA ALA A 114 6.25 -4.07 5.03
C ALA A 114 5.16 -4.77 5.85
N TYR A 115 4.08 -5.18 5.19
CA TYR A 115 3.03 -5.96 5.82
C TYR A 115 2.27 -6.79 4.79
N PRO A 116 1.74 -7.96 5.19
CA PRO A 116 1.01 -8.81 4.27
C PRO A 116 -0.40 -8.27 3.99
N LEU A 117 -0.99 -8.69 2.88
CA LEU A 117 -2.39 -8.50 2.62
C LEU A 117 -3.22 -9.53 3.40
N LEU A 118 -4.43 -9.13 3.76
CA LEU A 118 -5.41 -10.00 4.42
C LEU A 118 -6.17 -10.89 3.43
N ILE A 119 -6.14 -10.51 2.16
CA ILE A 119 -6.73 -11.27 1.06
C ILE A 119 -5.63 -11.96 0.26
N ARG A 120 -6.03 -12.88 -0.61
CA ARG A 120 -5.14 -13.55 -1.55
C ARG A 120 -5.56 -13.20 -2.98
N PRO A 121 -5.10 -12.06 -3.52
CA PRO A 121 -5.39 -11.70 -4.88
C PRO A 121 -4.85 -12.80 -5.81
N ARG A 122 -5.68 -13.25 -6.75
CA ARG A 122 -5.30 -14.33 -7.68
C ARG A 122 -4.94 -15.67 -6.99
N GLY A 123 -5.35 -15.86 -5.73
CA GLY A 123 -5.14 -17.08 -4.96
C GLY A 123 -3.80 -17.20 -4.25
N PHE A 124 -2.92 -16.20 -4.36
CA PHE A 124 -1.60 -16.21 -3.73
C PHE A 124 -1.47 -15.14 -2.65
N CYS A 125 -0.59 -15.38 -1.70
CA CYS A 125 -0.21 -14.35 -0.73
C CYS A 125 0.41 -13.16 -1.44
N ALA A 126 0.30 -11.98 -0.84
CA ALA A 126 0.94 -10.77 -1.31
C ALA A 126 1.46 -9.96 -0.13
N ILE A 127 2.52 -9.21 -0.38
CA ILE A 127 3.13 -8.32 0.60
C ILE A 127 3.16 -6.89 0.06
N ALA A 128 2.80 -5.93 0.90
CA ALA A 128 2.92 -4.52 0.61
C ALA A 128 4.23 -3.98 1.16
N LEU A 129 4.95 -3.23 0.34
CA LEU A 129 6.25 -2.66 0.67
C LEU A 129 6.22 -1.14 0.49
N HIS A 130 6.55 -0.41 1.53
CA HIS A 130 6.84 1.01 1.42
C HIS A 130 8.36 1.19 1.32
N VAL A 131 8.81 1.66 0.17
CA VAL A 131 10.23 1.78 -0.17
C VAL A 131 10.58 3.23 -0.48
N ASP A 132 11.86 3.57 -0.42
CA ASP A 132 12.36 4.90 -0.75
C ASP A 132 12.37 5.19 -2.27
N ASP A 133 12.50 4.14 -3.09
CA ASP A 133 12.53 4.23 -4.55
C ASP A 133 11.62 3.17 -5.16
N THR A 134 10.36 3.54 -5.40
CA THR A 134 9.35 2.63 -5.95
C THR A 134 9.69 2.16 -7.35
N ASP A 135 10.26 3.02 -8.17
CA ASP A 135 10.59 2.70 -9.57
C ASP A 135 11.71 1.67 -9.64
N CYS A 136 12.76 1.90 -8.88
CA CYS A 136 13.87 0.97 -8.78
C CYS A 136 13.39 -0.38 -8.22
N ALA A 137 12.58 -0.37 -7.18
CA ALA A 137 12.03 -1.60 -6.60
C ALA A 137 11.20 -2.39 -7.60
N CYS A 138 10.28 -1.75 -8.30
CA CYS A 138 9.45 -2.40 -9.32
C CYS A 138 10.30 -3.00 -10.45
N SER A 139 11.28 -2.25 -10.93
CA SER A 139 12.18 -2.70 -12.01
C SER A 139 13.00 -3.91 -11.58
N VAL A 140 13.61 -3.85 -10.41
CA VAL A 140 14.46 -4.93 -9.89
C VAL A 140 13.63 -6.20 -9.63
N LEU A 141 12.49 -6.05 -8.96
CA LEU A 141 11.65 -7.19 -8.62
C LEU A 141 11.02 -7.83 -9.85
N THR A 142 10.60 -7.04 -10.82
CA THR A 142 10.10 -7.55 -12.10
C THR A 142 11.21 -8.32 -12.83
N GLY A 143 12.43 -7.79 -12.85
CA GLY A 143 13.60 -8.46 -13.42
C GLY A 143 13.94 -9.79 -12.76
N GLU A 144 13.65 -9.94 -11.47
CA GLU A 144 13.83 -11.18 -10.72
C GLU A 144 12.65 -12.16 -10.86
N GLY A 145 11.66 -11.84 -11.68
CA GLY A 145 10.52 -12.70 -11.96
C GLY A 145 9.35 -12.54 -10.99
N PHE A 146 9.35 -11.55 -10.12
CA PHE A 146 8.21 -11.27 -9.26
C PHE A 146 7.10 -10.57 -10.04
N LYS A 147 5.86 -10.86 -9.66
CA LYS A 147 4.70 -10.16 -10.18
C LYS A 147 4.30 -9.05 -9.25
N MET A 148 4.30 -7.82 -9.78
CA MET A 148 3.73 -6.67 -9.09
C MET A 148 2.22 -6.67 -9.28
N LEU A 149 1.49 -6.38 -8.21
CA LEU A 149 0.03 -6.28 -8.25
C LEU A 149 -0.38 -4.81 -8.31
N SER A 150 -1.34 -4.51 -9.17
CA SER A 150 -1.92 -3.19 -9.30
C SER A 150 -3.12 -3.01 -8.37
N GLN A 151 -3.62 -1.79 -8.25
CA GLN A 151 -4.85 -1.51 -7.52
C GLN A 151 -6.02 -2.34 -8.08
N ASP A 152 -6.10 -2.51 -9.39
CA ASP A 152 -7.16 -3.31 -10.01
C ASP A 152 -7.09 -4.79 -9.62
N ASP A 153 -5.89 -5.32 -9.44
CA ASP A 153 -5.70 -6.71 -9.01
C ASP A 153 -6.24 -6.96 -7.60
N ILE A 154 -6.19 -5.98 -6.73
CA ILE A 154 -6.62 -6.10 -5.32
C ILE A 154 -8.03 -5.56 -5.06
N SER A 155 -8.62 -4.85 -6.02
CA SER A 155 -9.97 -4.27 -5.92
C SER A 155 -11.10 -5.23 -6.30
N ARG A 156 -10.78 -6.47 -6.58
CA ARG A 156 -11.75 -7.51 -6.96
C ARG A 156 -12.15 -8.38 -5.80
#